data_fe1a30202efedf6e2762de4781688a77
#
_entry.id   fe1a30202efedf6e2762de4781688a77
#
_cell.length_a   1.000
_cell.length_b   1.000
_cell.length_c   1.000
_cell.angle_alpha   90.00
_cell.angle_beta   90.00
_cell.angle_gamma   90.00
#
_symmetry.space_group_name_H-M   'P 1'
#
loop_
_entity.id
_entity.type
_entity.pdbx_description
1 polymer ?
#
loop_
_entity_poly.entity_id
_entity_poly.type
_entity_poly.pdbx_seq_one_letter_code
_entity_poly.pdbx_strand_id
1 'polypeptide(L)'
;MKTRISWIFYCLVSFMLLPSLSAAERFVTNESNGFTWIQQGKAYPILVDLQEDKGVLRAVANLQTDAGKVTGATPEIIHSPSGNRMLIIGSVENSSWIKQLMQAGKIPAADLKGKREKYILQTVKQPVEGVEEAIVIAGSDKRGTIYGIYELSRQMGVSPWYFWADVPVEKHDIISIKDRKSTR
;
A
#
# COMPACT_ATOMS: atom_id res chain seq x y z
N MET A 1 -57.98 -19.05 -4.83
CA MET A 1 -56.70 -19.67 -5.05
C MET A 1 -55.73 -18.70 -5.78
N LYS A 2 -55.59 -17.43 -5.34
CA LYS A 2 -54.84 -16.36 -6.02
C LYS A 2 -53.80 -15.62 -5.12
N THR A 3 -53.54 -16.05 -3.90
CA THR A 3 -52.68 -15.28 -2.94
C THR A 3 -51.32 -15.91 -2.61
N ARG A 4 -51.03 -17.12 -3.09
CA ARG A 4 -49.74 -17.79 -2.78
C ARG A 4 -48.58 -17.52 -3.73
N ILE A 5 -48.88 -17.01 -4.94
CA ILE A 5 -47.86 -16.74 -5.96
C ILE A 5 -47.13 -15.40 -5.71
N SER A 6 -47.79 -14.43 -5.07
CA SER A 6 -47.26 -13.09 -4.81
C SER A 6 -46.09 -13.08 -3.83
N TRP A 7 -46.08 -13.95 -2.82
CA TRP A 7 -45.02 -13.99 -1.80
C TRP A 7 -43.72 -14.62 -2.29
N ILE A 8 -43.81 -15.57 -3.21
CA ILE A 8 -42.62 -16.22 -3.82
C ILE A 8 -41.93 -15.23 -4.75
N PHE A 9 -42.66 -14.37 -5.46
CA PHE A 9 -42.08 -13.32 -6.31
C PHE A 9 -41.36 -12.23 -5.50
N TYR A 10 -41.91 -11.83 -4.32
CA TYR A 10 -41.23 -10.87 -3.44
C TYR A 10 -39.95 -11.42 -2.80
N CYS A 11 -39.89 -12.69 -2.43
CA CYS A 11 -38.69 -13.34 -1.93
C CYS A 11 -37.61 -13.50 -3.01
N LEU A 12 -37.97 -13.78 -4.27
CA LEU A 12 -37.05 -13.91 -5.39
C LEU A 12 -36.44 -12.56 -5.81
N VAL A 13 -37.19 -11.47 -5.79
CA VAL A 13 -36.72 -10.13 -6.11
C VAL A 13 -35.86 -9.56 -5.00
N SER A 14 -36.14 -9.89 -3.72
CA SER A 14 -35.30 -9.47 -2.58
C SER A 14 -33.91 -10.13 -2.57
N PHE A 15 -33.77 -11.32 -3.18
CA PHE A 15 -32.47 -12.01 -3.26
C PHE A 15 -31.56 -11.45 -4.36
N MET A 16 -32.10 -10.73 -5.35
CA MET A 16 -31.30 -10.09 -6.43
C MET A 16 -30.67 -8.74 -6.04
N LEU A 17 -31.00 -8.19 -4.87
CA LEU A 17 -30.47 -6.90 -4.37
C LEU A 17 -29.38 -7.06 -3.32
N LEU A 18 -28.66 -8.19 -3.31
CA LEU A 18 -27.44 -8.27 -2.49
C LEU A 18 -26.40 -7.32 -3.10
N PRO A 19 -25.95 -6.31 -2.36
CA PRO A 19 -24.87 -5.46 -2.84
C PRO A 19 -23.66 -6.36 -3.10
N SER A 20 -23.12 -6.29 -4.31
CA SER A 20 -21.86 -6.94 -4.64
C SER A 20 -20.83 -6.46 -3.62
N LEU A 21 -20.37 -7.36 -2.75
CA LEU A 21 -19.24 -7.07 -1.89
C LEU A 21 -18.06 -6.78 -2.84
N SER A 22 -17.74 -5.50 -3.03
CA SER A 22 -16.58 -5.10 -3.81
C SER A 22 -15.36 -5.62 -3.06
N ALA A 23 -14.78 -6.71 -3.56
CA ALA A 23 -13.50 -7.17 -3.06
C ALA A 23 -12.50 -6.02 -3.24
N ALA A 24 -11.77 -5.69 -2.17
CA ALA A 24 -10.75 -4.65 -2.25
C ALA A 24 -9.77 -5.00 -3.38
N GLU A 25 -9.63 -4.09 -4.34
CA GLU A 25 -8.80 -4.30 -5.53
C GLU A 25 -7.36 -4.64 -5.12
N ARG A 26 -6.85 -5.77 -5.63
CA ARG A 26 -5.46 -6.18 -5.42
C ARG A 26 -4.53 -5.31 -6.27
N PHE A 27 -3.60 -4.61 -5.61
CA PHE A 27 -2.55 -3.84 -6.28
C PHE A 27 -1.16 -4.51 -6.17
N VAL A 28 -1.01 -5.53 -5.35
CA VAL A 28 0.20 -6.35 -5.28
C VAL A 28 -0.01 -7.62 -6.12
N THR A 29 0.99 -7.97 -6.91
CA THR A 29 1.01 -9.18 -7.74
C THR A 29 2.33 -9.91 -7.58
N ASN A 30 2.31 -11.21 -7.83
CA ASN A 30 3.48 -12.10 -7.80
C ASN A 30 4.07 -12.32 -9.20
N GLU A 31 3.68 -11.47 -10.16
CA GLU A 31 4.17 -11.46 -11.54
C GLU A 31 4.90 -10.14 -11.80
N SER A 32 5.84 -10.13 -12.73
CA SER A 32 6.53 -8.90 -13.16
C SER A 32 5.61 -7.99 -13.97
N ASN A 33 4.65 -7.35 -13.29
CA ASN A 33 3.66 -6.46 -13.87
C ASN A 33 3.51 -5.20 -13.02
N GLY A 34 3.97 -4.06 -13.55
CA GLY A 34 4.04 -2.79 -12.80
C GLY A 34 5.43 -2.56 -12.21
N PHE A 35 5.49 -1.87 -11.07
CA PHE A 35 6.74 -1.64 -10.36
C PHE A 35 7.15 -2.90 -9.60
N THR A 36 8.13 -3.63 -10.08
CA THR A 36 8.69 -4.77 -9.37
C THR A 36 9.60 -4.27 -8.25
N TRP A 37 9.13 -4.43 -7.00
CA TRP A 37 9.86 -4.02 -5.80
C TRP A 37 10.87 -5.07 -5.35
N ILE A 38 10.46 -6.36 -5.38
CA ILE A 38 11.30 -7.48 -4.96
C ILE A 38 11.27 -8.55 -6.03
N GLN A 39 12.45 -9.05 -6.42
CA GLN A 39 12.58 -10.16 -7.37
C GLN A 39 13.94 -10.86 -7.21
N GLN A 40 13.93 -12.20 -7.28
CA GLN A 40 15.15 -13.04 -7.29
C GLN A 40 16.10 -12.73 -6.11
N GLY A 41 15.55 -12.58 -4.91
CA GLY A 41 16.34 -12.29 -3.71
C GLY A 41 16.88 -10.86 -3.61
N LYS A 42 16.50 -9.95 -4.53
CA LYS A 42 16.87 -8.54 -4.50
C LYS A 42 15.64 -7.67 -4.24
N ALA A 43 15.78 -6.71 -3.33
CA ALA A 43 14.73 -5.73 -3.01
C ALA A 43 15.26 -4.31 -3.22
N TYR A 44 14.45 -3.44 -3.82
CA TYR A 44 14.75 -2.01 -3.84
C TYR A 44 14.54 -1.40 -2.44
N PRO A 45 15.33 -0.39 -2.06
CA PRO A 45 15.30 0.18 -0.72
C PRO A 45 14.00 0.92 -0.41
N ILE A 46 13.76 1.13 0.88
CA ILE A 46 12.68 1.96 1.42
C ILE A 46 13.28 3.28 1.88
N LEU A 47 12.89 4.37 1.23
CA LEU A 47 13.25 5.73 1.64
C LEU A 47 12.21 6.27 2.62
N VAL A 48 12.64 6.65 3.80
CA VAL A 48 11.81 7.28 4.82
C VAL A 48 12.58 8.41 5.50
N ASP A 49 11.90 9.51 5.82
CA ASP A 49 12.50 10.63 6.53
C ASP A 49 12.70 10.28 8.02
N LEU A 50 13.85 10.65 8.58
CA LEU A 50 14.13 10.48 10.02
C LEU A 50 13.20 11.32 10.91
N GLN A 51 12.61 12.38 10.37
CA GLN A 51 11.69 13.26 11.10
C GLN A 51 10.26 12.70 11.16
N GLU A 52 10.01 11.52 10.58
CA GLU A 52 8.71 10.88 10.66
C GLU A 52 8.31 10.49 12.08
N ASP A 53 7.00 10.40 12.33
CA ASP A 53 6.46 9.91 13.61
C ASP A 53 7.02 8.51 13.91
N LYS A 54 7.36 8.27 15.18
CA LYS A 54 7.91 6.98 15.64
C LYS A 54 7.03 5.79 15.29
N GLY A 55 5.70 5.98 15.23
CA GLY A 55 4.77 4.95 14.78
C GLY A 55 4.93 4.61 13.30
N VAL A 56 5.19 5.62 12.45
CA VAL A 56 5.47 5.42 11.02
C VAL A 56 6.80 4.69 10.83
N LEU A 57 7.86 5.13 11.53
CA LEU A 57 9.17 4.46 11.47
C LEU A 57 9.08 2.99 11.92
N ARG A 58 8.29 2.69 12.96
CA ARG A 58 8.02 1.32 13.40
C ARG A 58 7.28 0.52 12.32
N ALA A 59 6.25 1.10 11.71
CA ALA A 59 5.50 0.43 10.64
C ALA A 59 6.39 0.14 9.41
N VAL A 60 7.33 1.03 9.07
CA VAL A 60 8.34 0.80 8.02
C VAL A 60 9.26 -0.37 8.37
N ALA A 61 9.73 -0.46 9.63
CA ALA A 61 10.55 -1.59 10.09
C ALA A 61 9.77 -2.90 10.06
N ASN A 62 8.46 -2.87 10.38
CA ASN A 62 7.60 -4.04 10.24
C ASN A 62 7.45 -4.47 8.77
N LEU A 63 7.23 -3.51 7.84
CA LEU A 63 7.16 -3.78 6.40
C LEU A 63 8.46 -4.42 5.87
N GLN A 64 9.62 -3.92 6.32
CA GLN A 64 10.92 -4.51 6.00
C GLN A 64 10.99 -5.98 6.44
N THR A 65 10.57 -6.25 7.68
CA THR A 65 10.52 -7.61 8.25
C THR A 65 9.54 -8.49 7.49
N ASP A 66 8.36 -7.97 7.15
CA ASP A 66 7.32 -8.68 6.43
C ASP A 66 7.78 -9.05 5.01
N ALA A 67 8.44 -8.12 4.32
CA ALA A 67 9.05 -8.39 3.02
C ALA A 67 10.06 -9.54 3.09
N GLY A 68 10.94 -9.52 4.09
CA GLY A 68 11.89 -10.61 4.35
C GLY A 68 11.22 -11.96 4.63
N LYS A 69 10.12 -11.95 5.43
CA LYS A 69 9.35 -13.17 5.71
C LYS A 69 8.69 -13.73 4.45
N VAL A 70 8.14 -12.87 3.60
CA VAL A 70 7.42 -13.28 2.38
C VAL A 70 8.40 -13.77 1.30
N THR A 71 9.49 -13.04 1.06
CA THR A 71 10.34 -13.22 -0.13
C THR A 71 11.73 -13.78 0.15
N GLY A 72 12.16 -13.76 1.41
CA GLY A 72 13.56 -14.02 1.79
C GLY A 72 14.50 -12.83 1.53
N ALA A 73 14.04 -11.76 0.85
CA ALA A 73 14.82 -10.55 0.58
C ALA A 73 14.37 -9.42 1.51
N THR A 74 15.31 -8.88 2.30
CA THR A 74 15.04 -7.79 3.24
C THR A 74 15.47 -6.48 2.59
N PRO A 75 14.52 -5.57 2.24
CA PRO A 75 14.85 -4.27 1.69
C PRO A 75 15.61 -3.41 2.70
N GLU A 76 16.57 -2.63 2.24
CA GLU A 76 17.27 -1.67 3.09
C GLU A 76 16.37 -0.47 3.40
N ILE A 77 16.41 0.03 4.65
CA ILE A 77 15.79 1.31 5.02
C ILE A 77 16.85 2.39 4.88
N ILE A 78 16.59 3.39 4.04
CA ILE A 78 17.48 4.51 3.77
C ILE A 78 16.81 5.84 4.09
N HIS A 79 17.62 6.86 4.37
CA HIS A 79 17.16 8.20 4.73
C HIS A 79 17.58 9.27 3.69
N SER A 80 18.37 8.86 2.72
CA SER A 80 18.77 9.66 1.56
C SER A 80 18.59 8.81 0.30
N PRO A 81 18.17 9.40 -0.83
CA PRO A 81 18.00 8.66 -2.08
C PRO A 81 19.28 7.93 -2.49
N SER A 82 19.16 6.67 -2.86
CA SER A 82 20.24 5.83 -3.34
C SER A 82 19.73 4.80 -4.35
N GLY A 83 20.37 4.70 -5.48
CA GLY A 83 19.95 3.82 -6.57
C GLY A 83 18.87 4.44 -7.45
N ASN A 84 18.43 3.68 -8.45
CA ASN A 84 17.52 4.17 -9.49
C ASN A 84 16.05 3.90 -9.23
N ARG A 85 15.74 2.97 -8.30
CA ARG A 85 14.36 2.61 -7.93
C ARG A 85 14.23 2.46 -6.42
N MET A 86 13.08 2.81 -5.85
CA MET A 86 12.85 2.73 -4.42
C MET A 86 11.36 2.78 -4.06
N LEU A 87 11.06 2.46 -2.80
CA LEU A 87 9.79 2.73 -2.17
C LEU A 87 9.94 3.99 -1.30
N ILE A 88 9.15 5.03 -1.52
CA ILE A 88 9.16 6.26 -0.73
C ILE A 88 7.94 6.27 0.19
N ILE A 89 8.16 6.38 1.49
CA ILE A 89 7.09 6.34 2.49
C ILE A 89 7.15 7.59 3.37
N GLY A 90 5.99 8.20 3.58
CA GLY A 90 5.93 9.32 4.50
C GLY A 90 4.55 9.96 4.65
N SER A 91 4.45 10.85 5.64
CA SER A 91 3.27 11.68 5.88
C SER A 91 3.43 13.07 5.28
N VAL A 92 2.30 13.71 4.98
CA VAL A 92 2.28 15.13 4.56
C VAL A 92 2.83 16.05 5.68
N GLU A 93 2.67 15.62 6.94
CA GLU A 93 3.03 16.44 8.10
C GLU A 93 4.56 16.48 8.33
N ASN A 94 5.22 15.33 8.24
CA ASN A 94 6.61 15.22 8.69
C ASN A 94 7.61 14.95 7.57
N SER A 95 7.23 14.23 6.49
CA SER A 95 8.17 13.87 5.44
C SER A 95 8.53 15.05 4.53
N SER A 96 9.81 15.39 4.46
CA SER A 96 10.36 16.35 3.50
C SER A 96 10.22 15.83 2.05
N TRP A 97 10.39 14.54 1.85
CA TRP A 97 10.25 13.89 0.54
C TRP A 97 8.82 14.00 0.00
N ILE A 98 7.82 13.71 0.84
CA ILE A 98 6.42 13.84 0.45
C ILE A 98 6.06 15.30 0.14
N LYS A 99 6.53 16.24 0.95
CA LYS A 99 6.33 17.68 0.70
C LYS A 99 6.92 18.12 -0.64
N GLN A 100 8.15 17.68 -0.96
CA GLN A 100 8.79 17.97 -2.26
C GLN A 100 7.99 17.39 -3.43
N LEU A 101 7.54 16.14 -3.34
CA LEU A 101 6.74 15.51 -4.38
C LEU A 101 5.39 16.24 -4.62
N MET A 102 4.76 16.72 -3.55
CA MET A 102 3.55 17.53 -3.64
C MET A 102 3.79 18.89 -4.28
N GLN A 103 4.89 19.57 -3.90
CA GLN A 103 5.27 20.86 -4.46
C GLN A 103 5.62 20.75 -5.94
N ALA A 104 6.25 19.67 -6.34
CA ALA A 104 6.57 19.37 -7.73
C ALA A 104 5.35 18.87 -8.55
N GLY A 105 4.17 18.77 -7.95
CA GLY A 105 2.95 18.28 -8.61
C GLY A 105 3.00 16.78 -8.99
N LYS A 106 3.93 16.02 -8.44
CA LYS A 106 4.12 14.60 -8.76
C LYS A 106 3.14 13.68 -8.02
N ILE A 107 2.59 14.15 -6.90
CA ILE A 107 1.51 13.48 -6.17
C ILE A 107 0.37 14.45 -5.87
N PRO A 108 -0.90 13.98 -5.81
CA PRO A 108 -2.06 14.84 -5.69
C PRO A 108 -2.20 15.40 -4.25
N ALA A 109 -1.79 16.63 -4.04
CA ALA A 109 -1.88 17.30 -2.74
C ALA A 109 -3.33 17.43 -2.24
N ALA A 110 -4.31 17.62 -3.14
CA ALA A 110 -5.73 17.76 -2.79
C ALA A 110 -6.33 16.50 -2.17
N ASP A 111 -5.79 15.34 -2.49
CA ASP A 111 -6.28 14.06 -1.97
C ASP A 111 -5.80 13.79 -0.54
N LEU A 112 -4.79 14.53 -0.08
CA LEU A 112 -4.14 14.31 1.21
C LEU A 112 -4.31 15.50 2.17
N LYS A 113 -4.07 16.75 1.72
CA LYS A 113 -4.13 17.94 2.59
C LYS A 113 -5.51 18.11 3.23
N GLY A 114 -5.52 18.28 4.55
CA GLY A 114 -6.75 18.47 5.32
C GLY A 114 -7.65 17.24 5.41
N LYS A 115 -7.20 16.09 4.94
CA LYS A 115 -7.90 14.81 5.10
C LYS A 115 -7.38 14.10 6.36
N ARG A 116 -8.18 13.18 6.87
CA ARG A 116 -7.81 12.34 8.02
C ARG A 116 -7.72 10.89 7.57
N GLU A 117 -6.64 10.23 8.02
CA GLU A 117 -6.46 8.78 7.86
C GLU A 117 -6.51 8.29 6.40
N LYS A 118 -6.21 9.18 5.45
CA LYS A 118 -6.11 8.84 4.03
C LYS A 118 -4.67 8.56 3.63
N TYR A 119 -4.53 7.70 2.65
CA TYR A 119 -3.25 7.49 1.96
C TYR A 119 -3.46 7.33 0.46
N ILE A 120 -2.41 7.59 -0.29
CA ILE A 120 -2.28 7.23 -1.70
C ILE A 120 -1.12 6.24 -1.84
N LEU A 121 -1.22 5.40 -2.84
CA LEU A 121 -0.14 4.55 -3.31
C LEU A 121 -0.09 4.70 -4.83
N GLN A 122 1.00 5.23 -5.35
CA GLN A 122 1.16 5.44 -6.78
C GLN A 122 2.61 5.34 -7.22
N THR A 123 2.81 4.99 -8.48
CA THR A 123 4.10 5.05 -9.15
C THR A 123 4.40 6.50 -9.56
N VAL A 124 5.63 6.95 -9.28
CA VAL A 124 6.11 8.28 -9.65
C VAL A 124 7.40 8.12 -10.45
N LYS A 125 7.43 8.64 -11.66
CA LYS A 125 8.64 8.72 -12.48
C LYS A 125 9.46 9.92 -12.06
N GLN A 126 10.79 9.71 -12.00
CA GLN A 126 11.76 10.73 -11.59
C GLN A 126 11.34 11.45 -10.30
N PRO A 127 11.06 10.70 -9.20
CA PRO A 127 10.54 11.30 -7.97
C PRO A 127 11.48 12.35 -7.39
N VAL A 128 12.77 12.05 -7.38
CA VAL A 128 13.88 12.92 -6.95
C VAL A 128 15.05 12.76 -7.90
N GLU A 129 16.02 13.64 -7.80
CA GLU A 129 17.23 13.60 -8.66
C GLU A 129 17.96 12.24 -8.52
N GLY A 130 18.36 11.65 -9.63
CA GLY A 130 19.05 10.37 -9.69
C GLY A 130 18.16 9.12 -9.55
N VAL A 131 16.86 9.27 -9.32
CA VAL A 131 15.92 8.15 -9.21
C VAL A 131 14.98 8.10 -10.42
N GLU A 132 14.99 6.98 -11.13
CA GLU A 132 14.16 6.81 -12.33
C GLU A 132 12.67 6.64 -11.99
N GLU A 133 12.38 5.85 -10.96
CA GLU A 133 11.02 5.50 -10.62
C GLU A 133 10.90 5.12 -9.13
N ALA A 134 9.79 5.48 -8.51
CA ALA A 134 9.46 5.02 -7.17
C ALA A 134 7.98 4.70 -7.01
N ILE A 135 7.67 3.75 -6.14
CA ILE A 135 6.35 3.68 -5.52
C ILE A 135 6.33 4.64 -4.33
N VAL A 136 5.31 5.47 -4.27
CA VAL A 136 5.11 6.42 -3.18
C VAL A 136 3.91 6.00 -2.35
N ILE A 137 4.11 5.78 -1.06
CA ILE A 137 3.05 5.67 -0.05
C ILE A 137 3.04 6.97 0.73
N ALA A 138 2.08 7.82 0.45
CA ALA A 138 1.93 9.10 1.14
C ALA A 138 0.64 9.13 1.96
N GLY A 139 0.74 9.39 3.26
CA GLY A 139 -0.41 9.55 4.14
C GLY A 139 -0.74 11.01 4.41
N SER A 140 -2.03 11.31 4.56
CA SER A 140 -2.50 12.64 4.98
C SER A 140 -2.04 13.01 6.40
N ASP A 141 -1.81 12.00 7.22
CA ASP A 141 -1.33 12.05 8.59
C ASP A 141 -0.59 10.75 8.93
N LYS A 142 -0.08 10.63 10.16
CA LYS A 142 0.62 9.42 10.61
C LYS A 142 -0.22 8.15 10.50
N ARG A 143 -1.53 8.21 10.79
CA ARG A 143 -2.41 7.03 10.74
C ARG A 143 -2.66 6.59 9.31
N GLY A 144 -2.92 7.54 8.41
CA GLY A 144 -3.04 7.26 6.98
C GLY A 144 -1.79 6.59 6.42
N THR A 145 -0.60 7.11 6.78
CA THR A 145 0.67 6.50 6.38
C THR A 145 0.80 5.06 6.89
N ILE A 146 0.52 4.82 8.17
CA ILE A 146 0.55 3.49 8.79
C ILE A 146 -0.44 2.54 8.10
N TYR A 147 -1.64 3.01 7.77
CA TYR A 147 -2.63 2.19 7.04
C TYR A 147 -2.14 1.79 5.65
N GLY A 148 -1.52 2.72 4.91
CA GLY A 148 -0.92 2.41 3.61
C GLY A 148 0.18 1.36 3.69
N ILE A 149 1.04 1.44 4.70
CA ILE A 149 2.11 0.48 4.96
C ILE A 149 1.55 -0.92 5.25
N TYR A 150 0.62 -1.04 6.21
CA TYR A 150 0.06 -2.34 6.56
C TYR A 150 -0.86 -2.93 5.48
N GLU A 151 -1.49 -2.08 4.67
CA GLU A 151 -2.23 -2.57 3.49
C GLU A 151 -1.28 -3.20 2.47
N LEU A 152 -0.07 -2.63 2.26
CA LEU A 152 0.95 -3.25 1.43
C LEU A 152 1.39 -4.60 2.01
N SER A 153 1.71 -4.67 3.33
CA SER A 153 2.05 -5.93 4.00
C SER A 153 0.96 -6.98 3.83
N ARG A 154 -0.31 -6.60 4.06
CA ARG A 154 -1.46 -7.50 3.90
C ARG A 154 -1.56 -8.06 2.49
N GLN A 155 -1.40 -7.22 1.49
CA GLN A 155 -1.51 -7.65 0.09
C GLN A 155 -0.31 -8.46 -0.39
N MET A 156 0.85 -8.34 0.26
CA MET A 156 2.00 -9.21 0.03
C MET A 156 1.82 -10.64 0.60
N GLY A 157 0.79 -10.89 1.39
CA GLY A 157 0.53 -12.20 1.98
C GLY A 157 0.79 -12.29 3.48
N VAL A 158 0.93 -11.16 4.19
CA VAL A 158 1.03 -11.12 5.65
C VAL A 158 -0.35 -10.88 6.25
N SER A 159 -0.90 -11.90 6.89
CA SER A 159 -2.21 -11.80 7.54
C SER A 159 -2.19 -10.79 8.69
N PRO A 160 -3.22 -9.94 8.87
CA PRO A 160 -3.38 -9.14 10.09
C PRO A 160 -3.43 -9.98 11.37
N TRP A 161 -3.77 -11.27 11.25
CA TRP A 161 -3.83 -12.24 12.35
C TRP A 161 -2.52 -13.01 12.58
N TYR A 162 -1.44 -12.67 11.85
CA TYR A 162 -0.15 -13.34 11.97
C TYR A 162 0.32 -13.51 13.42
N PHE A 163 0.23 -12.43 14.22
CA PHE A 163 0.68 -12.45 15.62
C PHE A 163 -0.32 -13.05 16.61
N TRP A 164 -1.59 -13.20 16.23
CA TRP A 164 -2.66 -13.59 17.16
C TRP A 164 -3.16 -15.01 16.94
N ALA A 165 -3.04 -15.52 15.73
CA ALA A 165 -3.59 -16.81 15.33
C ALA A 165 -2.59 -17.68 14.58
N ASP A 166 -1.28 -17.37 14.66
CA ASP A 166 -0.19 -18.10 14.01
C ASP A 166 -0.43 -18.38 12.52
N VAL A 167 -1.12 -17.46 11.83
CA VAL A 167 -1.38 -17.60 10.39
C VAL A 167 -0.08 -17.47 9.64
N PRO A 168 0.39 -18.48 8.90
CA PRO A 168 1.66 -18.41 8.20
C PRO A 168 1.61 -17.35 7.08
N VAL A 169 2.76 -16.73 6.78
CA VAL A 169 2.89 -15.84 5.64
C VAL A 169 2.89 -16.64 4.33
N GLU A 170 2.26 -16.11 3.31
CA GLU A 170 2.38 -16.64 1.95
C GLU A 170 3.77 -16.33 1.40
N LYS A 171 4.44 -17.33 0.78
CA LYS A 171 5.77 -17.16 0.20
C LYS A 171 5.68 -16.81 -1.28
N HIS A 172 6.45 -15.79 -1.67
CA HIS A 172 6.51 -15.32 -3.06
C HIS A 172 7.94 -14.92 -3.43
N ASP A 173 8.36 -15.21 -4.65
CA ASP A 173 9.69 -14.82 -5.16
C ASP A 173 9.68 -13.42 -5.79
N ILE A 174 8.50 -12.94 -6.15
CA ILE A 174 8.30 -11.65 -6.83
C ILE A 174 7.21 -10.86 -6.11
N ILE A 175 7.49 -9.61 -5.84
CA ILE A 175 6.48 -8.63 -5.40
C ILE A 175 6.52 -7.46 -6.36
N SER A 176 5.44 -7.31 -7.13
CA SER A 176 5.22 -6.16 -8.01
C SER A 176 4.00 -5.38 -7.56
N ILE A 177 4.07 -4.08 -7.68
CA ILE A 177 3.05 -3.13 -7.22
C ILE A 177 2.48 -2.42 -8.44
N LYS A 178 1.17 -2.56 -8.65
CA LYS A 178 0.43 -1.83 -9.68
C LYS A 178 0.05 -0.46 -9.16
N ASP A 179 -0.01 0.49 -10.06
CA ASP A 179 -0.47 1.84 -9.73
C ASP A 179 -1.89 1.81 -9.16
N ARG A 180 -2.06 2.35 -7.97
CA ARG A 180 -3.36 2.50 -7.35
C ARG A 180 -3.51 3.94 -6.87
N LYS A 181 -4.33 4.72 -7.56
CA LYS A 181 -4.89 5.95 -7.02
C LYS A 181 -5.98 5.59 -6.01
N SER A 182 -5.60 5.07 -4.86
CA SER A 182 -6.56 4.73 -3.82
C SER A 182 -6.53 5.80 -2.74
N THR A 183 -7.66 6.44 -2.61
CA THR A 183 -8.04 7.20 -1.43
C THR A 183 -9.03 6.35 -0.65
N ARG A 184 -8.72 6.01 0.57
CA ARG A 184 -9.71 5.48 1.51
C ARG A 184 -10.43 6.64 2.14
#